data_828bf3cb481b2b4bc65e70893b4f7063
#
_entry.id   828bf3cb481b2b4bc65e70893b4f7063
#
_cell.length_a   1.000
_cell.length_b   1.000
_cell.length_c   1.000
_cell.angle_alpha   90.00
_cell.angle_beta   90.00
_cell.angle_gamma   90.00
#
_symmetry.space_group_name_H-M   'P 1'
#
loop_
_entity.id
_entity.type
_entity.pdbx_description
1 polymer ?
#
loop_
_entity_poly.entity_id
_entity_poly.type
_entity_poly.pdbx_seq_one_letter_code
_entity_poly.pdbx_strand_id
1 'polypeptide(L)'
;MDTTQQNSNAWDKKVEEGSRYTKPVSSEVIEKSKSGEWEITVTTEKVVPRDWFPKSLDGLKILCLTSGGGQQAPVLAAAGADVTVTDISKKQLEQDEKVAQRDGLTLKTVQRDMSDLSDFEEEYFDIVVNPVSNLFVKDIHLVWNEVSRVLKNKGILISGFTNPLLWIFDDNQEQKGILDVKHSIPSSTLDYLPKDEVQDYINSNQTIEYAHTLEDQIQGQIEAGFVITGFYEDDFGGTRILDKHIKTFIATKAIKLKMD
;
A
#
# COMPACT_ATOMS: atom_id res chain seq x y z
N MET A 1 -11.92 15.16 -13.99
CA MET A 1 -11.07 15.41 -12.81
C MET A 1 -9.98 14.37 -12.81
N ASP A 2 -8.75 14.76 -12.59
CA ASP A 2 -7.61 13.84 -12.44
C ASP A 2 -7.50 13.42 -10.96
N THR A 3 -7.95 12.21 -10.66
CA THR A 3 -7.95 11.67 -9.28
C THR A 3 -6.55 11.35 -8.79
N THR A 4 -5.63 10.99 -9.69
CA THR A 4 -4.23 10.75 -9.35
C THR A 4 -3.56 12.03 -8.85
N GLN A 5 -3.75 13.15 -9.57
CA GLN A 5 -3.22 14.45 -9.13
C GLN A 5 -3.84 14.92 -7.81
N GLN A 6 -5.14 14.69 -7.63
CA GLN A 6 -5.84 15.01 -6.37
C GLN A 6 -5.23 14.22 -5.21
N ASN A 7 -5.07 12.91 -5.36
CA ASN A 7 -4.49 12.05 -4.33
C ASN A 7 -3.02 12.38 -4.06
N SER A 8 -2.24 12.74 -5.10
CA SER A 8 -0.87 13.22 -4.94
C SER A 8 -0.80 14.46 -4.04
N ASN A 9 -1.62 15.47 -4.31
CA ASN A 9 -1.68 16.69 -3.50
C ASN A 9 -2.14 16.41 -2.06
N ALA A 10 -3.12 15.50 -1.90
CA ALA A 10 -3.62 15.12 -0.57
C ALA A 10 -2.54 14.42 0.27
N TRP A 11 -1.74 13.54 -0.35
CA TRP A 11 -0.64 12.87 0.34
C TRP A 11 0.52 13.82 0.64
N ASP A 12 0.85 14.76 -0.27
CA ASP A 12 1.81 15.82 0.02
C ASP A 12 1.40 16.63 1.26
N LYS A 13 0.12 16.98 1.38
CA LYS A 13 -0.44 17.67 2.55
C LYS A 13 -0.34 16.81 3.82
N LYS A 14 -0.64 15.52 3.75
CA LYS A 14 -0.50 14.59 4.90
C LYS A 14 0.94 14.52 5.41
N VAL A 15 1.94 14.60 4.52
CA VAL A 15 3.36 14.70 4.93
C VAL A 15 3.63 15.99 5.68
N GLU A 16 3.13 17.14 5.20
CA GLU A 16 3.30 18.44 5.87
C GLU A 16 2.65 18.48 7.25
N GLU A 17 1.49 17.84 7.39
CA GLU A 17 0.75 17.74 8.65
C GLU A 17 1.32 16.69 9.62
N GLY A 18 2.30 15.91 9.18
CA GLY A 18 2.95 14.88 10.00
C GLY A 18 2.07 13.69 10.34
N SER A 19 1.23 13.27 9.40
CA SER A 19 0.39 12.07 9.54
C SER A 19 1.22 10.85 9.93
N ARG A 20 0.68 9.96 10.76
CA ARG A 20 1.36 8.74 11.20
C ARG A 20 1.82 7.85 10.03
N TYR A 21 1.07 7.87 8.94
CA TYR A 21 1.36 7.07 7.74
C TYR A 21 2.49 7.65 6.87
N THR A 22 3.00 8.82 7.22
CA THR A 22 4.05 9.53 6.49
C THR A 22 5.31 9.73 7.34
N LYS A 23 5.37 9.11 8.54
CA LYS A 23 6.50 9.26 9.47
C LYS A 23 7.59 8.27 9.13
N PRO A 24 8.80 8.75 8.81
CA PRO A 24 9.96 7.90 8.56
C PRO A 24 10.35 7.08 9.79
N VAL A 25 10.91 5.90 9.56
CA VAL A 25 11.52 5.09 10.62
C VAL A 25 12.73 5.77 11.24
N SER A 26 13.04 5.43 12.48
CA SER A 26 14.22 5.94 13.18
C SER A 26 15.52 5.26 12.72
N SER A 27 16.67 5.89 12.97
CA SER A 27 17.98 5.27 12.71
C SER A 27 18.20 3.99 13.53
N GLU A 28 17.58 3.87 14.71
CA GLU A 28 17.63 2.63 15.50
C GLU A 28 16.99 1.45 14.76
N VAL A 29 15.83 1.68 14.11
CA VAL A 29 15.17 0.65 13.26
C VAL A 29 16.09 0.26 12.11
N ILE A 30 16.73 1.23 11.46
CA ILE A 30 17.66 0.96 10.35
C ILE A 30 18.88 0.15 10.81
N GLU A 31 19.48 0.48 11.96
CA GLU A 31 20.63 -0.29 12.50
C GLU A 31 20.23 -1.74 12.85
N LYS A 32 19.06 -1.96 13.45
CA LYS A 32 18.51 -3.31 13.66
C LYS A 32 18.33 -4.05 12.34
N SER A 33 17.81 -3.34 11.33
CA SER A 33 17.60 -3.93 10.00
C SER A 33 18.90 -4.37 9.34
N LYS A 34 19.98 -3.58 9.46
CA LYS A 34 21.33 -3.95 9.00
C LYS A 34 21.88 -5.19 9.70
N SER A 35 21.50 -5.45 10.95
CA SER A 35 21.89 -6.65 11.70
C SER A 35 21.01 -7.87 11.43
N GLY A 36 20.01 -7.76 10.56
CA GLY A 36 19.10 -8.85 10.20
C GLY A 36 17.79 -8.87 11.01
N GLU A 37 17.64 -7.98 11.98
CA GLU A 37 16.43 -7.83 12.80
C GLU A 37 15.49 -6.80 12.17
N TRP A 38 14.91 -7.13 11.02
CA TRP A 38 14.01 -6.25 10.31
C TRP A 38 12.60 -6.80 10.22
N GLU A 39 11.66 -5.91 10.22
CA GLU A 39 10.25 -6.19 10.03
C GLU A 39 9.57 -5.03 9.32
N ILE A 40 8.53 -5.33 8.53
CA ILE A 40 7.68 -4.36 7.86
C ILE A 40 6.21 -4.73 8.06
N THR A 41 5.34 -3.76 7.86
CA THR A 41 3.90 -3.95 7.77
C THR A 41 3.41 -3.64 6.36
N VAL A 42 2.35 -4.31 5.92
CA VAL A 42 1.58 -3.93 4.71
C VAL A 42 0.14 -3.61 5.05
N THR A 43 -0.22 -3.80 6.32
CA THR A 43 -1.47 -3.37 6.97
C THR A 43 -1.11 -2.42 8.12
N THR A 44 -2.04 -2.13 9.03
CA THR A 44 -1.85 -1.08 10.03
C THR A 44 -0.99 -1.47 11.23
N GLU A 45 -1.16 -2.69 11.76
CA GLU A 45 -0.56 -3.09 13.04
C GLU A 45 0.29 -4.36 12.92
N LYS A 46 -0.13 -5.31 12.07
CA LYS A 46 0.47 -6.64 12.03
C LYS A 46 1.69 -6.67 11.12
N VAL A 47 2.80 -7.18 11.67
CA VAL A 47 4.04 -7.41 10.93
C VAL A 47 3.84 -8.52 9.90
N VAL A 48 4.41 -8.34 8.71
CA VAL A 48 4.43 -9.38 7.67
C VAL A 48 5.25 -10.57 8.16
N PRO A 49 4.72 -11.81 8.08
CA PRO A 49 5.46 -12.99 8.50
C PRO A 49 6.82 -13.10 7.80
N ARG A 50 7.88 -13.34 8.56
CA ARG A 50 9.25 -13.36 8.03
C ARG A 50 9.47 -14.46 6.98
N ASP A 51 8.71 -15.55 7.04
CA ASP A 51 8.73 -16.66 6.09
C ASP A 51 7.99 -16.34 4.77
N TRP A 52 7.36 -15.15 4.67
CA TRP A 52 6.85 -14.65 3.40
C TRP A 52 7.98 -14.15 2.49
N PHE A 53 9.12 -13.85 3.07
CA PHE A 53 10.35 -13.44 2.36
C PHE A 53 11.36 -14.58 2.25
N PRO A 54 12.28 -14.52 1.28
CA PRO A 54 13.48 -15.36 1.27
C PRO A 54 14.32 -15.17 2.55
N LYS A 55 15.18 -16.13 2.85
CA LYS A 55 16.06 -16.07 4.04
C LYS A 55 17.01 -14.88 4.02
N SER A 56 17.59 -14.56 2.85
CA SER A 56 18.38 -13.35 2.61
C SER A 56 17.68 -12.47 1.58
N LEU A 57 17.80 -11.16 1.76
CA LEU A 57 17.38 -10.16 0.78
C LEU A 57 18.55 -9.62 -0.05
N ASP A 58 19.78 -10.06 0.22
CA ASP A 58 20.98 -9.53 -0.41
C ASP A 58 20.88 -9.58 -1.95
N GLY A 59 20.93 -8.39 -2.56
CA GLY A 59 20.89 -8.22 -4.01
C GLY A 59 19.55 -8.53 -4.68
N LEU A 60 18.49 -8.87 -3.93
CA LEU A 60 17.15 -9.01 -4.49
C LEU A 60 16.60 -7.65 -4.89
N LYS A 61 16.05 -7.56 -6.08
CA LYS A 61 15.38 -6.37 -6.58
C LYS A 61 13.96 -6.30 -6.03
N ILE A 62 13.71 -5.34 -5.15
CA ILE A 62 12.41 -5.17 -4.50
C ILE A 62 11.77 -3.85 -4.97
N LEU A 63 10.54 -3.92 -5.46
CA LEU A 63 9.70 -2.76 -5.69
C LEU A 63 8.80 -2.55 -4.46
N CYS A 64 8.98 -1.42 -3.78
CA CYS A 64 8.03 -0.91 -2.80
C CYS A 64 7.01 -0.03 -3.55
N LEU A 65 5.85 -0.60 -3.84
CA LEU A 65 4.82 0.03 -4.66
C LEU A 65 3.92 0.92 -3.79
N THR A 66 3.76 2.20 -4.15
CA THR A 66 3.01 3.18 -3.35
C THR A 66 3.35 3.12 -1.85
N SER A 67 4.62 3.04 -1.57
CA SER A 67 5.17 2.79 -0.24
C SER A 67 6.11 3.92 0.19
N GLY A 68 5.87 5.13 -0.28
CA GLY A 68 6.58 6.32 0.17
C GLY A 68 6.32 6.62 1.65
N GLY A 69 7.14 7.47 2.23
CA GLY A 69 7.01 7.87 3.63
C GLY A 69 8.16 7.44 4.53
N GLY A 70 9.18 6.77 3.97
CA GLY A 70 10.38 6.40 4.71
C GLY A 70 10.16 5.24 5.68
N GLN A 71 9.31 4.29 5.35
CA GLN A 71 8.93 3.17 6.22
C GLN A 71 9.48 1.84 5.67
N GLN A 72 8.79 1.19 4.73
CA GLN A 72 9.15 -0.15 4.24
C GLN A 72 10.44 -0.16 3.42
N ALA A 73 10.58 0.79 2.48
CA ALA A 73 11.70 0.81 1.53
C ALA A 73 13.07 0.96 2.22
N PRO A 74 13.28 1.90 3.16
CA PRO A 74 14.56 2.01 3.86
C PRO A 74 14.90 0.78 4.71
N VAL A 75 13.89 0.14 5.33
CA VAL A 75 14.08 -1.08 6.12
C VAL A 75 14.57 -2.23 5.24
N LEU A 76 13.94 -2.44 4.08
CA LEU A 76 14.33 -3.48 3.14
C LEU A 76 15.69 -3.22 2.50
N ALA A 77 16.01 -1.94 2.21
CA ALA A 77 17.34 -1.54 1.73
C ALA A 77 18.42 -1.81 2.80
N ALA A 78 18.15 -1.50 4.06
CA ALA A 78 19.05 -1.79 5.18
C ALA A 78 19.25 -3.29 5.38
N ALA A 79 18.26 -4.12 5.04
CA ALA A 79 18.33 -5.58 5.07
C ALA A 79 19.05 -6.19 3.85
N GLY A 80 19.64 -5.38 2.95
CA GLY A 80 20.50 -5.81 1.84
C GLY A 80 19.84 -5.85 0.47
N ALA A 81 18.57 -5.47 0.35
CA ALA A 81 17.87 -5.47 -0.94
C ALA A 81 18.28 -4.28 -1.83
N ASP A 82 18.22 -4.48 -3.16
CA ASP A 82 18.24 -3.42 -4.17
C ASP A 82 16.80 -2.89 -4.33
N VAL A 83 16.51 -1.74 -3.66
CA VAL A 83 15.15 -1.25 -3.49
C VAL A 83 14.85 -0.09 -4.45
N THR A 84 13.74 -0.23 -5.16
CA THR A 84 13.06 0.88 -5.83
C THR A 84 11.75 1.16 -5.11
N VAL A 85 11.47 2.42 -4.79
CA VAL A 85 10.19 2.84 -4.21
C VAL A 85 9.45 3.75 -5.19
N THR A 86 8.16 3.50 -5.38
CA THR A 86 7.28 4.35 -6.19
C THR A 86 6.18 4.94 -5.32
N ASP A 87 5.80 6.16 -5.62
CA ASP A 87 4.65 6.85 -5.04
C ASP A 87 4.18 7.96 -5.98
N ILE A 88 2.90 8.33 -5.93
CA ILE A 88 2.38 9.51 -6.64
C ILE A 88 2.78 10.81 -5.96
N SER A 89 3.02 10.79 -4.65
CA SER A 89 3.41 11.95 -3.84
C SER A 89 4.92 12.13 -3.83
N LYS A 90 5.37 13.28 -4.31
CA LYS A 90 6.79 13.64 -4.25
C LYS A 90 7.29 13.74 -2.81
N LYS A 91 6.49 14.31 -1.91
CA LYS A 91 6.88 14.48 -0.50
C LYS A 91 6.99 13.16 0.26
N GLN A 92 6.20 12.16 -0.11
CA GLN A 92 6.36 10.81 0.40
C GLN A 92 7.72 10.23 0.02
N LEU A 93 8.10 10.33 -1.26
CA LEU A 93 9.42 9.87 -1.75
C LEU A 93 10.58 10.62 -1.08
N GLU A 94 10.44 11.93 -0.86
CA GLU A 94 11.44 12.72 -0.13
C GLU A 94 11.67 12.23 1.31
N GLN A 95 10.71 11.55 1.94
CA GLN A 95 10.91 10.94 3.25
C GLN A 95 11.83 9.71 3.15
N ASP A 96 11.70 8.89 2.12
CA ASP A 96 12.60 7.77 1.86
C ASP A 96 14.02 8.24 1.58
N GLU A 97 14.16 9.29 0.75
CA GLU A 97 15.46 9.91 0.47
C GLU A 97 16.12 10.48 1.73
N LYS A 98 15.35 11.12 2.62
CA LYS A 98 15.85 11.62 3.91
C LYS A 98 16.39 10.50 4.80
N VAL A 99 15.67 9.36 4.90
CA VAL A 99 16.14 8.21 5.66
C VAL A 99 17.40 7.64 5.02
N ALA A 100 17.39 7.46 3.69
CA ALA A 100 18.55 6.94 2.97
C ALA A 100 19.79 7.81 3.17
N GLN A 101 19.66 9.13 3.04
CA GLN A 101 20.75 10.07 3.27
C GLN A 101 21.24 10.05 4.73
N ARG A 102 20.32 10.06 5.71
CA ARG A 102 20.63 10.06 7.14
C ARG A 102 21.42 8.82 7.56
N ASP A 103 21.03 7.63 7.05
CA ASP A 103 21.53 6.34 7.52
C ASP A 103 22.49 5.65 6.54
N GLY A 104 22.89 6.36 5.46
CA GLY A 104 23.87 5.87 4.49
C GLY A 104 23.35 4.66 3.67
N LEU A 105 22.07 4.68 3.29
CA LEU A 105 21.45 3.68 2.45
C LEU A 105 21.42 4.09 0.98
N THR A 106 21.31 3.11 0.10
CA THR A 106 21.04 3.32 -1.32
C THR A 106 19.66 2.78 -1.66
N LEU A 107 18.81 3.60 -2.23
CA LEU A 107 17.53 3.22 -2.81
C LEU A 107 17.18 4.15 -3.98
N LYS A 108 16.30 3.71 -4.86
CA LYS A 108 15.83 4.50 -6.00
C LYS A 108 14.38 4.94 -5.74
N THR A 109 14.10 6.23 -5.94
CA THR A 109 12.74 6.79 -5.89
C THR A 109 12.25 7.06 -7.31
N VAL A 110 10.98 6.75 -7.59
CA VAL A 110 10.33 7.01 -8.87
C VAL A 110 8.92 7.52 -8.62
N GLN A 111 8.61 8.76 -9.03
CA GLN A 111 7.26 9.30 -8.91
C GLN A 111 6.36 8.72 -10.00
N ARG A 112 5.45 7.81 -9.63
CA ARG A 112 4.57 7.07 -10.55
C ARG A 112 3.25 6.69 -9.90
N ASP A 113 2.22 6.59 -10.75
CA ASP A 113 0.96 5.91 -10.40
C ASP A 113 1.17 4.38 -10.41
N MET A 114 0.58 3.68 -9.45
CA MET A 114 0.68 2.22 -9.34
C MET A 114 0.06 1.47 -10.52
N SER A 115 -0.84 2.10 -11.25
CA SER A 115 -1.47 1.53 -12.45
C SER A 115 -0.65 1.70 -13.73
N ASP A 116 0.49 2.42 -13.66
CA ASP A 116 1.40 2.62 -14.79
C ASP A 116 2.86 2.43 -14.33
N LEU A 117 3.40 1.24 -14.52
CA LEU A 117 4.78 0.88 -14.24
C LEU A 117 5.62 0.78 -15.52
N SER A 118 5.24 1.48 -16.59
CA SER A 118 5.87 1.41 -17.91
C SER A 118 7.37 1.78 -17.94
N ASP A 119 7.86 2.49 -16.90
CA ASP A 119 9.29 2.78 -16.73
C ASP A 119 10.12 1.55 -16.35
N PHE A 120 9.49 0.45 -15.97
CA PHE A 120 10.16 -0.77 -15.57
C PHE A 120 10.02 -1.86 -16.62
N GLU A 121 11.12 -2.58 -16.84
CA GLU A 121 11.15 -3.74 -17.72
C GLU A 121 10.28 -4.88 -17.18
N GLU A 122 9.82 -5.74 -18.10
CA GLU A 122 9.16 -6.99 -17.72
C GLU A 122 10.12 -7.90 -16.95
N GLU A 123 9.57 -8.67 -16.02
CA GLU A 123 10.33 -9.66 -15.23
C GLU A 123 11.61 -9.09 -14.56
N TYR A 124 11.52 -7.85 -14.08
CA TYR A 124 12.66 -7.16 -13.47
C TYR A 124 12.80 -7.38 -11.96
N PHE A 125 11.69 -7.37 -11.22
CA PHE A 125 11.70 -7.44 -9.76
C PHE A 125 11.54 -8.89 -9.25
N ASP A 126 12.21 -9.20 -8.14
CA ASP A 126 12.07 -10.46 -7.42
C ASP A 126 10.87 -10.42 -6.47
N ILE A 127 10.62 -9.26 -5.85
CA ILE A 127 9.54 -9.05 -4.89
C ILE A 127 8.88 -7.69 -5.17
N VAL A 128 7.55 -7.65 -5.05
CA VAL A 128 6.77 -6.40 -4.93
C VAL A 128 6.12 -6.37 -3.56
N VAL A 129 6.30 -5.27 -2.84
CA VAL A 129 5.64 -4.97 -1.56
C VAL A 129 4.68 -3.82 -1.79
N ASN A 130 3.39 -4.07 -1.63
CA ASN A 130 2.31 -3.11 -1.81
C ASN A 130 1.53 -2.97 -0.50
N PRO A 131 1.85 -1.99 0.37
CA PRO A 131 1.05 -1.72 1.56
C PRO A 131 -0.34 -1.19 1.18
N VAL A 132 -1.22 -1.04 2.17
CA VAL A 132 -2.59 -0.56 1.94
C VAL A 132 -2.60 0.75 1.16
N SER A 133 -2.86 0.64 -0.14
CA SER A 133 -2.89 1.76 -1.10
C SER A 133 -3.89 1.54 -2.24
N ASN A 134 -4.38 0.32 -2.41
CA ASN A 134 -5.30 -0.07 -3.49
C ASN A 134 -6.57 0.80 -3.55
N LEU A 135 -7.00 1.32 -2.41
CA LEU A 135 -8.13 2.24 -2.30
C LEU A 135 -7.90 3.59 -3.02
N PHE A 136 -6.68 3.95 -3.40
CA PHE A 136 -6.40 5.21 -4.09
C PHE A 136 -6.43 5.11 -5.61
N VAL A 137 -6.63 3.93 -6.16
CA VAL A 137 -6.76 3.69 -7.60
C VAL A 137 -8.19 3.25 -7.96
N LYS A 138 -8.70 3.77 -9.08
CA LYS A 138 -10.07 3.47 -9.51
C LYS A 138 -10.21 2.04 -10.05
N ASP A 139 -9.23 1.58 -10.81
CA ASP A 139 -9.21 0.25 -11.44
C ASP A 139 -8.01 -0.55 -10.92
N ILE A 140 -8.27 -1.43 -9.97
CA ILE A 140 -7.23 -2.25 -9.35
C ILE A 140 -6.70 -3.35 -10.27
N HIS A 141 -7.45 -3.76 -11.30
CA HIS A 141 -6.98 -4.77 -12.25
C HIS A 141 -5.79 -4.28 -13.07
N LEU A 142 -5.70 -2.99 -13.36
CA LEU A 142 -4.52 -2.39 -13.99
C LEU A 142 -3.27 -2.57 -13.11
N VAL A 143 -3.43 -2.40 -11.80
CA VAL A 143 -2.32 -2.59 -10.84
C VAL A 143 -1.87 -4.03 -10.82
N TRP A 144 -2.80 -4.99 -10.72
CA TRP A 144 -2.46 -6.41 -10.70
C TRP A 144 -1.72 -6.85 -11.98
N ASN A 145 -2.16 -6.35 -13.15
CA ASN A 145 -1.53 -6.62 -14.43
C ASN A 145 -0.11 -6.04 -14.51
N GLU A 146 0.08 -4.79 -14.11
CA GLU A 146 1.40 -4.14 -14.11
C GLU A 146 2.36 -4.80 -13.10
N VAL A 147 1.88 -5.12 -11.89
CA VAL A 147 2.66 -5.86 -10.90
C VAL A 147 3.05 -7.24 -11.44
N SER A 148 2.13 -7.94 -12.09
CA SER A 148 2.45 -9.22 -12.74
C SER A 148 3.49 -9.04 -13.84
N ARG A 149 3.37 -8.02 -14.69
CA ARG A 149 4.32 -7.76 -15.78
C ARG A 149 5.74 -7.54 -15.26
N VAL A 150 5.91 -6.68 -14.25
CA VAL A 150 7.25 -6.31 -13.74
C VAL A 150 7.88 -7.35 -12.83
N LEU A 151 7.09 -8.27 -12.24
CA LEU A 151 7.60 -9.38 -11.43
C LEU A 151 8.19 -10.48 -12.30
N LYS A 152 9.32 -11.04 -11.89
CA LYS A 152 9.90 -12.26 -12.47
C LYS A 152 8.93 -13.45 -12.31
N ASN A 153 9.11 -14.46 -13.15
CA ASN A 153 8.47 -15.75 -12.91
C ASN A 153 8.92 -16.30 -11.53
N LYS A 154 7.98 -16.79 -10.72
CA LYS A 154 8.13 -17.15 -9.30
C LYS A 154 8.45 -15.96 -8.38
N GLY A 155 8.37 -14.72 -8.86
CA GLY A 155 8.45 -13.52 -8.04
C GLY A 155 7.30 -13.45 -7.04
N ILE A 156 7.53 -12.75 -5.95
CA ILE A 156 6.60 -12.69 -4.81
C ILE A 156 5.91 -11.32 -4.79
N LEU A 157 4.59 -11.33 -4.69
CA LEU A 157 3.78 -10.17 -4.33
C LEU A 157 3.35 -10.29 -2.87
N ILE A 158 3.61 -9.25 -2.07
CA ILE A 158 3.08 -9.10 -0.71
C ILE A 158 2.23 -7.84 -0.72
N SER A 159 0.92 -8.01 -0.58
CA SER A 159 -0.03 -6.89 -0.68
C SER A 159 -0.95 -6.81 0.52
N GLY A 160 -1.17 -5.58 1.02
CA GLY A 160 -2.18 -5.25 2.00
C GLY A 160 -3.30 -4.43 1.36
N PHE A 161 -4.54 -4.68 1.76
CA PHE A 161 -5.71 -3.92 1.30
C PHE A 161 -6.82 -3.92 2.34
N THR A 162 -7.78 -3.01 2.18
CA THR A 162 -8.93 -2.91 3.08
C THR A 162 -9.93 -4.04 2.83
N ASN A 163 -10.47 -4.61 3.91
CA ASN A 163 -11.69 -5.41 3.82
C ASN A 163 -12.83 -4.48 3.39
N PRO A 164 -13.57 -4.79 2.31
CA PRO A 164 -14.63 -3.92 1.81
C PRO A 164 -15.74 -3.61 2.83
N LEU A 165 -15.91 -4.42 3.86
CA LEU A 165 -16.84 -4.13 4.95
C LEU A 165 -16.52 -2.80 5.68
N LEU A 166 -15.28 -2.31 5.60
CA LEU A 166 -14.90 -1.00 6.12
C LEU A 166 -15.74 0.16 5.53
N TRP A 167 -16.23 -0.01 4.31
CA TRP A 167 -16.84 1.04 3.50
C TRP A 167 -18.37 1.07 3.51
N ILE A 168 -19.05 0.12 4.17
CA ILE A 168 -20.51 0.05 4.13
C ILE A 168 -21.21 0.87 5.21
N PHE A 169 -20.46 1.33 6.23
CA PHE A 169 -21.01 2.04 7.39
C PHE A 169 -21.00 3.56 7.20
N ASP A 170 -21.91 4.24 7.90
CA ASP A 170 -21.90 5.70 8.02
C ASP A 170 -20.78 6.14 8.97
N ASP A 171 -19.79 6.87 8.46
CA ASP A 171 -18.64 7.34 9.25
C ASP A 171 -19.04 8.22 10.43
N ASN A 172 -20.07 9.06 10.26
CA ASN A 172 -20.54 9.94 11.33
C ASN A 172 -21.22 9.16 12.47
N GLN A 173 -21.88 8.06 12.14
CA GLN A 173 -22.46 7.17 13.17
C GLN A 173 -21.40 6.30 13.82
N GLU A 174 -20.42 5.81 13.04
CA GLU A 174 -19.31 5.04 13.57
C GLU A 174 -18.51 5.81 14.63
N GLN A 175 -18.24 7.11 14.39
CA GLN A 175 -17.59 7.99 15.38
C GLN A 175 -18.39 8.12 16.69
N LYS A 176 -19.70 7.89 16.66
CA LYS A 176 -20.58 7.86 17.84
C LYS A 176 -20.71 6.44 18.45
N GLY A 177 -19.99 5.47 17.91
CA GLY A 177 -20.05 4.09 18.35
C GLY A 177 -21.25 3.31 17.82
N ILE A 178 -21.85 3.72 16.72
CA ILE A 178 -23.02 3.10 16.10
C ILE A 178 -22.60 2.56 14.71
N LEU A 179 -22.79 1.26 14.48
CA LEU A 179 -22.60 0.66 13.17
C LEU A 179 -23.93 0.71 12.38
N ASP A 180 -24.06 1.74 11.56
CA ASP A 180 -25.22 1.95 10.68
C ASP A 180 -24.82 1.65 9.22
N VAL A 181 -25.39 0.60 8.64
CA VAL A 181 -25.12 0.20 7.25
C VAL A 181 -25.84 1.17 6.32
N LYS A 182 -25.06 1.89 5.52
CA LYS A 182 -25.55 2.99 4.68
C LYS A 182 -25.14 2.89 3.22
N HIS A 183 -23.96 2.37 2.95
CA HIS A 183 -23.34 2.41 1.63
C HIS A 183 -23.25 1.02 0.99
N SER A 184 -23.19 1.00 -0.32
CA SER A 184 -22.94 -0.21 -1.11
C SER A 184 -21.51 -0.19 -1.67
N ILE A 185 -21.00 -1.37 -2.03
CA ILE A 185 -19.72 -1.55 -2.71
C ILE A 185 -19.99 -2.28 -4.06
N PRO A 186 -19.20 -1.99 -5.11
CA PRO A 186 -18.12 -0.98 -5.18
C PRO A 186 -18.64 0.47 -5.13
N SER A 187 -17.80 1.38 -4.69
CA SER A 187 -18.13 2.81 -4.55
C SER A 187 -16.88 3.67 -4.40
N SER A 188 -17.05 4.97 -4.40
CA SER A 188 -15.99 5.92 -4.08
C SER A 188 -16.43 6.90 -3.00
N THR A 189 -15.49 7.57 -2.37
CA THR A 189 -15.78 8.65 -1.41
C THR A 189 -16.75 9.69 -1.98
N LEU A 190 -16.63 9.99 -3.29
CA LEU A 190 -17.47 11.00 -3.94
C LEU A 190 -18.94 10.57 -4.10
N ASP A 191 -19.22 9.25 -4.11
CA ASP A 191 -20.58 8.72 -4.24
C ASP A 191 -21.41 8.94 -2.96
N TYR A 192 -20.74 9.19 -1.83
CA TYR A 192 -21.37 9.36 -0.51
C TYR A 192 -21.63 10.82 -0.15
N LEU A 193 -20.98 11.74 -0.87
CA LEU A 193 -21.10 13.17 -0.61
C LEU A 193 -22.35 13.76 -1.29
N PRO A 194 -23.03 14.71 -0.63
CA PRO A 194 -23.98 15.58 -1.31
C PRO A 194 -23.33 16.31 -2.50
N LYS A 195 -24.06 16.46 -3.60
CA LYS A 195 -23.50 17.03 -4.85
C LYS A 195 -22.90 18.42 -4.68
N ASP A 196 -23.45 19.21 -3.78
CA ASP A 196 -23.00 20.56 -3.43
C ASP A 196 -21.74 20.56 -2.56
N GLU A 197 -21.41 19.46 -1.88
CA GLU A 197 -20.21 19.32 -1.04
C GLU A 197 -19.01 18.73 -1.81
N VAL A 198 -19.22 18.09 -2.96
CA VAL A 198 -18.15 17.42 -3.74
C VAL A 198 -17.03 18.39 -4.09
N GLN A 199 -17.36 19.62 -4.53
CA GLN A 199 -16.32 20.58 -4.92
C GLN A 199 -15.51 21.06 -3.71
N ASP A 200 -16.13 21.25 -2.58
CA ASP A 200 -15.44 21.66 -1.34
C ASP A 200 -14.53 20.54 -0.81
N TYR A 201 -14.98 19.30 -0.92
CA TYR A 201 -14.16 18.13 -0.60
C TYR A 201 -12.88 18.08 -1.46
N ILE A 202 -13.01 18.27 -2.77
CA ILE A 202 -11.89 18.33 -3.71
C ILE A 202 -10.95 19.50 -3.36
N ASN A 203 -11.49 20.69 -3.14
CA ASN A 203 -10.72 21.89 -2.83
C ASN A 203 -9.97 21.79 -1.48
N SER A 204 -10.45 20.95 -0.57
CA SER A 204 -9.80 20.72 0.73
C SER A 204 -8.61 19.76 0.66
N ASN A 205 -8.25 19.27 -0.53
CA ASN A 205 -7.18 18.28 -0.76
C ASN A 205 -7.35 17.03 0.12
N GLN A 206 -8.57 16.47 0.15
CA GLN A 206 -8.83 15.18 0.73
C GLN A 206 -8.54 14.07 -0.29
N THR A 207 -8.19 12.88 0.19
CA THR A 207 -7.99 11.70 -0.66
C THR A 207 -9.32 11.22 -1.23
N ILE A 208 -9.33 10.87 -2.51
CA ILE A 208 -10.43 10.14 -3.14
C ILE A 208 -10.12 8.67 -3.01
N GLU A 209 -11.00 7.94 -2.37
CA GLU A 209 -10.83 6.53 -2.03
C GLU A 209 -11.91 5.69 -2.72
N TYR A 210 -11.56 4.48 -3.11
CA TYR A 210 -12.41 3.53 -3.81
C TYR A 210 -12.55 2.25 -2.98
N ALA A 211 -13.79 1.85 -2.73
CA ALA A 211 -14.13 0.59 -2.10
C ALA A 211 -14.21 -0.51 -3.16
N HIS A 212 -13.14 -1.28 -3.32
CA HIS A 212 -13.10 -2.45 -4.20
C HIS A 212 -13.77 -3.65 -3.54
N THR A 213 -14.35 -4.54 -4.35
CA THR A 213 -14.88 -5.81 -3.85
C THR A 213 -13.75 -6.78 -3.46
N LEU A 214 -14.06 -7.82 -2.69
CA LEU A 214 -13.09 -8.92 -2.49
C LEU A 214 -12.78 -9.65 -3.79
N GLU A 215 -13.72 -9.69 -4.73
CA GLU A 215 -13.49 -10.26 -6.06
C GLU A 215 -12.42 -9.47 -6.81
N ASP A 216 -12.49 -8.15 -6.86
CA ASP A 216 -11.46 -7.30 -7.47
C ASP A 216 -10.08 -7.49 -6.81
N GLN A 217 -10.04 -7.64 -5.48
CA GLN A 217 -8.80 -7.76 -4.71
C GLN A 217 -8.19 -9.17 -4.80
N ILE A 218 -9.00 -10.21 -4.75
CA ILE A 218 -8.52 -11.61 -4.68
C ILE A 218 -8.53 -12.25 -6.07
N GLN A 219 -9.69 -12.26 -6.75
CA GLN A 219 -9.82 -12.85 -8.08
C GLN A 219 -8.96 -12.07 -9.09
N GLY A 220 -8.88 -10.74 -8.96
CA GLY A 220 -8.01 -9.91 -9.80
C GLY A 220 -6.53 -10.33 -9.73
N GLN A 221 -6.00 -10.68 -8.55
CA GLN A 221 -4.65 -11.24 -8.44
C GLN A 221 -4.55 -12.58 -9.18
N ILE A 222 -5.52 -13.47 -9.01
CA ILE A 222 -5.53 -14.79 -9.66
C ILE A 222 -5.56 -14.64 -11.19
N GLU A 223 -6.39 -13.76 -11.72
CA GLU A 223 -6.51 -13.48 -13.15
C GLU A 223 -5.23 -12.88 -13.75
N ALA A 224 -4.48 -12.10 -12.95
CA ALA A 224 -3.17 -11.57 -13.32
C ALA A 224 -2.05 -12.62 -13.29
N GLY A 225 -2.37 -13.91 -12.98
CA GLY A 225 -1.41 -15.03 -12.99
C GLY A 225 -0.75 -15.29 -11.64
N PHE A 226 -1.33 -14.81 -10.54
CA PHE A 226 -0.83 -15.07 -9.19
C PHE A 226 -1.49 -16.30 -8.55
N VAL A 227 -0.72 -17.03 -7.75
CA VAL A 227 -1.22 -18.04 -6.82
C VAL A 227 -1.02 -17.52 -5.41
N ILE A 228 -2.12 -17.31 -4.70
CA ILE A 228 -2.10 -16.85 -3.31
C ILE A 228 -1.64 -18.01 -2.41
N THR A 229 -0.56 -17.80 -1.66
CA THR A 229 0.12 -18.81 -0.84
C THR A 229 0.19 -18.45 0.64
N GLY A 230 -0.21 -17.23 0.99
CA GLY A 230 -0.28 -16.76 2.36
C GLY A 230 -1.39 -15.73 2.54
N PHE A 231 -1.93 -15.67 3.75
CA PHE A 231 -3.04 -14.78 4.09
C PHE A 231 -3.00 -14.46 5.58
N TYR A 232 -3.27 -13.20 5.93
CA TYR A 232 -3.65 -12.82 7.29
C TYR A 232 -4.62 -11.65 7.29
N GLU A 233 -5.30 -11.48 8.42
CA GLU A 233 -6.18 -10.34 8.67
C GLU A 233 -5.60 -9.45 9.78
N ASP A 234 -5.92 -8.16 9.73
CA ASP A 234 -5.48 -7.12 10.66
C ASP A 234 -6.59 -6.09 10.91
N ASP A 235 -6.40 -5.20 11.87
CA ASP A 235 -7.35 -4.14 12.22
C ASP A 235 -6.61 -2.83 12.61
N PHE A 236 -7.32 -1.85 13.12
CA PHE A 236 -6.76 -0.58 13.58
C PHE A 236 -6.19 -0.63 15.03
N GLY A 237 -5.88 -1.81 15.56
CA GLY A 237 -5.37 -1.97 16.94
C GLY A 237 -6.42 -1.73 18.00
N GLY A 238 -7.69 -1.99 17.71
CA GLY A 238 -8.82 -1.80 18.63
C GLY A 238 -9.29 -0.34 18.76
N THR A 239 -8.83 0.55 17.87
CA THR A 239 -9.18 1.98 17.94
C THR A 239 -10.50 2.33 17.27
N ARG A 240 -11.00 1.49 16.37
CA ARG A 240 -12.33 1.65 15.74
C ARG A 240 -13.34 0.68 16.35
N ILE A 241 -14.61 1.06 16.35
CA ILE A 241 -15.67 0.17 16.85
C ILE A 241 -15.77 -1.13 16.05
N LEU A 242 -15.50 -1.07 14.75
CA LEU A 242 -15.45 -2.25 13.86
C LEU A 242 -14.47 -3.31 14.32
N ASP A 243 -13.34 -2.93 14.90
CA ASP A 243 -12.30 -3.86 15.37
C ASP A 243 -12.80 -4.86 16.40
N LYS A 244 -13.93 -4.55 17.08
CA LYS A 244 -14.60 -5.47 18.02
C LYS A 244 -15.34 -6.59 17.33
N HIS A 245 -15.62 -6.46 16.03
CA HIS A 245 -16.52 -7.33 15.29
C HIS A 245 -15.84 -8.05 14.14
N ILE A 246 -14.90 -7.36 13.45
CA ILE A 246 -14.23 -7.90 12.26
C ILE A 246 -12.85 -7.27 12.09
N LYS A 247 -11.97 -7.99 11.41
CA LYS A 247 -10.70 -7.46 10.91
C LYS A 247 -10.94 -6.67 9.63
N THR A 248 -10.45 -5.43 9.60
CA THR A 248 -10.73 -4.44 8.56
C THR A 248 -9.68 -4.35 7.47
N PHE A 249 -8.58 -5.11 7.62
CA PHE A 249 -7.51 -5.24 6.63
C PHE A 249 -7.23 -6.70 6.33
N ILE A 250 -6.75 -6.92 5.13
CA ILE A 250 -6.33 -8.23 4.61
C ILE A 250 -4.93 -8.06 4.02
N ALA A 251 -4.07 -9.05 4.25
CA ALA A 251 -2.81 -9.17 3.54
C ALA A 251 -2.70 -10.52 2.84
N THR A 252 -2.13 -10.51 1.65
CA THR A 252 -1.84 -11.70 0.85
C THR A 252 -0.37 -11.80 0.52
N LYS A 253 0.15 -13.05 0.53
CA LYS A 253 1.36 -13.43 -0.19
C LYS A 253 0.92 -14.17 -1.44
N ALA A 254 1.38 -13.73 -2.60
CA ALA A 254 1.10 -14.38 -3.86
C ALA A 254 2.40 -14.62 -4.64
N ILE A 255 2.42 -15.66 -5.46
CA ILE A 255 3.56 -16.02 -6.31
C ILE A 255 3.11 -15.95 -7.76
N LYS A 256 3.83 -15.17 -8.58
CA LYS A 256 3.60 -15.16 -10.02
C LYS A 256 3.98 -16.51 -10.62
N LEU A 257 3.05 -17.17 -11.27
CA LEU A 257 3.32 -18.34 -12.07
C LEU A 257 3.09 -18.03 -13.55
N LYS A 258 4.08 -18.32 -14.37
CA LYS A 258 3.91 -18.25 -15.82
C LYS A 258 2.91 -19.35 -16.20
N MET A 259 1.76 -18.97 -16.71
CA MET A 259 0.85 -19.92 -17.34
C MET A 259 1.43 -20.24 -18.72
N ASP A 260 1.74 -21.53 -18.96
CA ASP A 260 2.22 -22.03 -20.25
C ASP A 260 1.12 -21.95 -21.33
#